data_3993193bd242cdabbfc2cf99a3562dc0
#
_entry.id   3993193bd242cdabbfc2cf99a3562dc0
#
_cell.length_a   1.000
_cell.length_b   1.000
_cell.length_c   1.000
_cell.angle_alpha   90.00
_cell.angle_beta   90.00
_cell.angle_gamma   90.00
#
_symmetry.space_group_name_H-M   'P 1'
#
loop_
_entity.id
_entity.type
_entity.pdbx_description
1 polymer ?
#
loop_
_entity_poly.entity_id
_entity_poly.type
_entity_poly.pdbx_seq_one_letter_code
_entity_poly.pdbx_strand_id
1 'polypeptide(L)'
;MKTKPRNEKARLLLTLELAVILPAAALVVVSAWHVLHIQRDRAVEAAIEREFSQVLAISEKQINQKANELVDDVRTEFPAPSDACSVNLDRLLAAHPYAAHVFLFSPDGGMVFRSQSDRLKSDDGFRKEADYLSKMYDGWLKIDFPSTSERLVHLQKKGSPYLFEAEWVPRGDKKVYQSTALFAIKGEKKGEVAIGGVAFDADYLHDRFFPEMLDDVISRNVNDAQTDRNHAVMMLRSKYDSAAFVESSGWDGGTPEVERNLEGAFQGLTLAIKKRGTTIAAIGQRFARISFLTLAALSLVLAGGIGLTYRNVTKEMALARLKSDFVSNVSHELRTPLSLIRLYAETLEMGRLTSPEKHQEYYCIIRKESERLTALINNILDFSRIEAGRKEYDFRETDMSELVHNTLDSYRYQLEQSGFQFEEKIDEVPPLRVDREAMARSLLNLVNNALKYSQDRKFIGVNLYRDNGSVKLEVVDQGIGIPHDEQQKIFEKFYRVGDPLVHNTKGSGLGLSLVRHIVQAHGGQVSVDSTPGQGSKFTIALPVKDAQDGAGASA
;
A
#
# COMPACT_ATOMS: atom_id res chain seq x y z
N MET A 1 -8.42 45.22 20.66
CA MET A 1 -9.38 44.16 20.31
C MET A 1 -8.91 43.44 19.05
N LYS A 2 -8.18 42.31 19.17
CA LYS A 2 -7.90 41.36 18.08
C LYS A 2 -7.76 39.99 18.70
N THR A 3 -8.86 39.24 18.71
CA THR A 3 -8.97 37.84 19.11
C THR A 3 -8.44 36.97 17.98
N LYS A 4 -7.15 36.60 17.96
CA LYS A 4 -6.56 35.84 16.87
C LYS A 4 -5.77 34.55 17.15
N PRO A 5 -5.62 34.00 18.37
CA PRO A 5 -4.92 32.72 18.48
C PRO A 5 -5.84 31.49 18.60
N ARG A 6 -7.16 31.68 18.89
CA ARG A 6 -8.07 30.52 19.07
C ARG A 6 -8.50 29.88 17.74
N ASN A 7 -8.53 30.68 16.66
CA ASN A 7 -8.92 30.20 15.32
C ASN A 7 -7.82 29.43 14.57
N GLU A 8 -6.54 29.70 14.84
CA GLU A 8 -5.45 28.95 14.18
C GLU A 8 -5.31 27.52 14.71
N LYS A 9 -5.43 27.33 16.03
CA LYS A 9 -5.41 25.97 16.63
C LYS A 9 -6.63 25.14 16.22
N ALA A 10 -7.82 25.74 16.16
CA ALA A 10 -9.02 25.06 15.66
C ALA A 10 -8.91 24.71 14.17
N ARG A 11 -8.31 25.58 13.36
CA ARG A 11 -8.03 25.32 11.94
C ARG A 11 -6.98 24.21 11.78
N LEU A 12 -5.94 24.18 12.63
CA LEU A 12 -4.91 23.13 12.60
C LEU A 12 -5.48 21.77 13.01
N LEU A 13 -6.36 21.70 14.01
CA LEU A 13 -7.08 20.49 14.39
C LEU A 13 -8.02 20.03 13.27
N LEU A 14 -8.76 20.95 12.68
CA LEU A 14 -9.68 20.65 11.56
C LEU A 14 -8.92 20.18 10.31
N THR A 15 -7.76 20.77 10.01
CA THR A 15 -6.89 20.30 8.91
C THR A 15 -6.27 18.93 9.19
N LEU A 16 -5.99 18.60 10.46
CA LEU A 16 -5.49 17.29 10.88
C LEU A 16 -6.58 16.21 10.83
N GLU A 17 -7.80 16.54 11.27
CA GLU A 17 -8.96 15.64 11.13
C GLU A 17 -9.30 15.42 9.66
N LEU A 18 -9.29 16.45 8.82
CA LEU A 18 -9.47 16.33 7.38
C LEU A 18 -8.35 15.48 6.74
N ALA A 19 -7.11 15.62 7.18
CA ALA A 19 -5.95 14.85 6.69
C ALA A 19 -6.02 13.35 7.05
N VAL A 20 -6.84 12.95 8.03
CA VAL A 20 -7.08 11.54 8.38
C VAL A 20 -8.37 11.03 7.75
N ILE A 21 -9.45 11.82 7.78
CA ILE A 21 -10.76 11.42 7.26
C ILE A 21 -10.76 11.34 5.74
N LEU A 22 -10.11 12.27 5.03
CA LEU A 22 -10.05 12.26 3.57
C LEU A 22 -9.34 11.03 2.99
N PRO A 23 -8.16 10.61 3.47
CA PRO A 23 -7.54 9.38 3.02
C PRO A 23 -8.34 8.13 3.38
N ALA A 24 -8.99 8.09 4.55
CA ALA A 24 -9.85 6.98 4.94
C ALA A 24 -11.09 6.88 4.04
N ALA A 25 -11.74 8.00 3.75
CA ALA A 25 -12.86 8.05 2.81
C ALA A 25 -12.42 7.66 1.38
N ALA A 26 -11.26 8.16 0.92
CA ALA A 26 -10.69 7.77 -0.35
C ALA A 26 -10.38 6.26 -0.40
N LEU A 27 -9.87 5.67 0.68
CA LEU A 27 -9.63 4.23 0.81
C LEU A 27 -10.93 3.44 0.63
N VAL A 28 -12.01 3.84 1.28
CA VAL A 28 -13.33 3.18 1.16
C VAL A 28 -13.85 3.29 -0.27
N VAL A 29 -13.78 4.47 -0.88
CA VAL A 29 -14.24 4.71 -2.26
C VAL A 29 -13.41 3.88 -3.26
N VAL A 30 -12.09 3.88 -3.14
CA VAL A 30 -11.19 3.10 -4.00
C VAL A 30 -11.41 1.61 -3.80
N SER A 31 -11.60 1.14 -2.56
CA SER A 31 -11.89 -0.28 -2.27
C SER A 31 -13.25 -0.70 -2.83
N ALA A 32 -14.28 0.12 -2.69
CA ALA A 32 -15.61 -0.13 -3.26
C ALA A 32 -15.57 -0.13 -4.79
N TRP A 33 -14.92 0.86 -5.40
CA TRP A 33 -14.71 0.93 -6.85
C TRP A 33 -13.94 -0.31 -7.35
N HIS A 34 -12.95 -0.75 -6.58
CA HIS A 34 -12.12 -1.91 -6.90
C HIS A 34 -12.91 -3.22 -6.86
N VAL A 35 -13.72 -3.43 -5.81
CA VAL A 35 -14.61 -4.61 -5.70
C VAL A 35 -15.61 -4.64 -6.87
N LEU A 36 -16.19 -3.49 -7.22
CA LEU A 36 -17.09 -3.36 -8.38
C LEU A 36 -16.36 -3.67 -9.69
N HIS A 37 -15.09 -3.25 -9.82
CA HIS A 37 -14.29 -3.51 -11.03
C HIS A 37 -13.94 -5.00 -11.17
N ILE A 38 -13.56 -5.67 -10.07
CA ILE A 38 -13.32 -7.13 -10.06
C ILE A 38 -14.60 -7.89 -10.44
N GLN A 39 -15.76 -7.48 -9.94
CA GLN A 39 -17.04 -8.12 -10.30
C GLN A 39 -17.38 -7.91 -11.78
N ARG A 40 -17.10 -6.73 -12.31
CA ARG A 40 -17.27 -6.43 -13.73
C ARG A 40 -16.32 -7.24 -14.61
N ASP A 41 -15.06 -7.38 -14.21
CA ASP A 41 -14.06 -8.15 -14.96
C ASP A 41 -14.42 -9.64 -15.02
N ARG A 42 -14.86 -10.24 -13.91
CA ARG A 42 -15.41 -11.61 -13.87
C ARG A 42 -16.64 -11.79 -14.75
N ALA A 43 -17.51 -10.80 -14.80
CA ALA A 43 -18.70 -10.83 -15.67
C ALA A 43 -18.30 -10.75 -17.15
N VAL A 44 -17.28 -9.96 -17.50
CA VAL A 44 -16.71 -9.89 -18.85
C VAL A 44 -16.03 -11.19 -19.23
N GLU A 45 -15.21 -11.78 -18.34
CA GLU A 45 -14.59 -13.09 -18.54
C GLU A 45 -15.63 -14.18 -18.83
N ALA A 46 -16.65 -14.29 -17.98
CA ALA A 46 -17.75 -15.24 -18.19
C ALA A 46 -18.62 -14.95 -19.45
N ALA A 47 -18.64 -13.71 -19.91
CA ALA A 47 -19.31 -13.34 -21.14
C ALA A 47 -18.49 -13.79 -22.37
N ILE A 48 -17.17 -13.58 -22.35
CA ILE A 48 -16.24 -14.02 -23.41
C ILE A 48 -16.23 -15.56 -23.49
N GLU A 49 -16.15 -16.25 -22.36
CA GLU A 49 -16.21 -17.73 -22.33
C GLU A 49 -17.52 -18.26 -22.94
N ARG A 50 -18.65 -17.63 -22.63
CA ARG A 50 -19.95 -17.97 -23.24
C ARG A 50 -19.97 -17.71 -24.74
N GLU A 51 -19.45 -16.57 -25.17
CA GLU A 51 -19.34 -16.21 -26.58
C GLU A 51 -18.46 -17.21 -27.34
N PHE A 52 -17.28 -17.55 -26.80
CA PHE A 52 -16.39 -18.54 -27.38
C PHE A 52 -17.03 -19.93 -27.44
N SER A 53 -17.75 -20.33 -26.38
CA SER A 53 -18.51 -21.59 -26.38
C SER A 53 -19.59 -21.63 -27.47
N GLN A 54 -20.27 -20.51 -27.73
CA GLN A 54 -21.25 -20.40 -28.82
C GLN A 54 -20.57 -20.47 -30.19
N VAL A 55 -19.44 -19.76 -30.37
CA VAL A 55 -18.66 -19.81 -31.60
C VAL A 55 -18.22 -21.24 -31.87
N LEU A 56 -17.68 -21.98 -30.89
CA LEU A 56 -17.28 -23.37 -31.04
C LEU A 56 -18.46 -24.28 -31.40
N ALA A 57 -19.65 -24.05 -30.83
CA ALA A 57 -20.85 -24.83 -31.16
C ALA A 57 -21.34 -24.59 -32.61
N ILE A 58 -21.26 -23.35 -33.07
CA ILE A 58 -21.58 -22.98 -34.46
C ILE A 58 -20.55 -23.57 -35.41
N SER A 59 -19.25 -23.50 -35.06
CA SER A 59 -18.14 -24.06 -35.83
C SER A 59 -18.28 -25.55 -35.99
N GLU A 60 -18.57 -26.27 -34.93
CA GLU A 60 -18.82 -27.73 -34.97
C GLU A 60 -19.97 -28.06 -35.93
N LYS A 61 -21.06 -27.32 -35.85
CA LYS A 61 -22.21 -27.50 -36.75
C LYS A 61 -21.83 -27.26 -38.21
N GLN A 62 -21.09 -26.21 -38.53
CA GLN A 62 -20.65 -25.87 -39.88
C GLN A 62 -19.66 -26.90 -40.42
N ILE A 63 -18.70 -27.35 -39.63
CA ILE A 63 -17.74 -28.40 -39.98
C ILE A 63 -18.47 -29.69 -40.31
N ASN A 64 -19.41 -30.14 -39.47
CA ASN A 64 -20.19 -31.35 -39.71
C ASN A 64 -21.11 -31.18 -40.91
N GLN A 65 -21.73 -30.02 -41.11
CA GLN A 65 -22.54 -29.77 -42.31
C GLN A 65 -21.71 -29.88 -43.59
N LYS A 66 -20.52 -29.26 -43.60
CA LYS A 66 -19.62 -29.33 -44.75
C LYS A 66 -19.14 -30.77 -45.05
N ALA A 67 -18.83 -31.52 -43.99
CA ALA A 67 -18.50 -32.94 -44.14
C ALA A 67 -19.65 -33.74 -44.73
N ASN A 68 -20.88 -33.52 -44.27
CA ASN A 68 -22.08 -34.15 -44.84
C ASN A 68 -22.30 -33.79 -46.32
N GLU A 69 -22.10 -32.53 -46.71
CA GLU A 69 -22.19 -32.10 -48.13
C GLU A 69 -21.20 -32.89 -49.00
N LEU A 70 -19.94 -32.99 -48.55
CA LEU A 70 -18.92 -33.76 -49.27
C LEU A 70 -19.28 -35.25 -49.41
N VAL A 71 -19.87 -35.84 -48.35
CA VAL A 71 -20.30 -37.25 -48.40
C VAL A 71 -21.55 -37.40 -49.26
N ASP A 72 -22.50 -36.45 -49.28
CA ASP A 72 -23.68 -36.46 -50.14
C ASP A 72 -23.30 -36.44 -51.64
N ASP A 73 -22.29 -35.64 -52.01
CA ASP A 73 -21.76 -35.61 -53.37
C ASP A 73 -21.29 -37.00 -53.81
N VAL A 74 -20.47 -37.66 -52.98
CA VAL A 74 -20.03 -39.02 -53.28
C VAL A 74 -21.17 -40.04 -53.28
N ARG A 75 -22.09 -39.97 -52.32
CA ARG A 75 -23.24 -40.88 -52.19
C ARG A 75 -24.17 -40.85 -53.38
N THR A 76 -24.42 -39.65 -53.93
CA THR A 76 -25.32 -39.47 -55.09
C THR A 76 -24.78 -40.10 -56.36
N GLU A 77 -23.47 -40.15 -56.51
CA GLU A 77 -22.76 -40.77 -57.63
C GLU A 77 -22.34 -42.25 -57.35
N PHE A 78 -22.64 -42.74 -56.14
CA PHE A 78 -22.19 -44.09 -55.74
C PHE A 78 -22.94 -45.15 -56.55
N PRO A 79 -22.19 -46.13 -57.15
CA PRO A 79 -22.80 -47.13 -58.00
C PRO A 79 -23.73 -48.09 -57.25
N ALA A 80 -24.74 -48.63 -57.92
CA ALA A 80 -25.59 -49.67 -57.36
C ALA A 80 -24.73 -50.93 -57.11
N PRO A 81 -25.10 -51.82 -56.15
CA PRO A 81 -24.31 -52.99 -55.84
C PRO A 81 -23.99 -53.89 -57.05
N SER A 82 -24.89 -54.04 -58.04
CA SER A 82 -24.66 -54.71 -59.29
C SER A 82 -23.59 -54.08 -60.19
N ASP A 83 -23.49 -52.76 -60.11
CA ASP A 83 -22.62 -51.97 -60.97
C ASP A 83 -21.32 -51.56 -60.26
N ALA A 84 -21.16 -51.96 -58.99
CA ALA A 84 -20.03 -51.58 -58.14
C ALA A 84 -18.78 -52.47 -58.49
N CYS A 85 -18.35 -52.34 -59.73
CA CYS A 85 -17.09 -52.89 -60.14
C CYS A 85 -15.90 -51.97 -59.79
N SER A 86 -14.69 -52.53 -59.83
CA SER A 86 -13.48 -51.74 -59.50
C SER A 86 -13.34 -50.43 -60.34
N VAL A 87 -13.74 -50.48 -61.58
CA VAL A 87 -13.62 -49.34 -62.52
C VAL A 87 -14.56 -48.19 -62.15
N ASN A 88 -15.77 -48.50 -61.68
CA ASN A 88 -16.74 -47.45 -61.28
C ASN A 88 -16.34 -46.78 -59.97
N LEU A 89 -15.81 -47.55 -59.03
CA LEU A 89 -15.29 -46.97 -57.78
C LEU A 89 -13.99 -46.19 -58.01
N ASP A 90 -13.10 -46.63 -58.93
CA ASP A 90 -11.91 -45.86 -59.30
C ASP A 90 -12.28 -44.53 -60.00
N ARG A 91 -13.34 -44.52 -60.83
CA ARG A 91 -13.86 -43.26 -61.42
C ARG A 91 -14.46 -42.32 -60.38
N LEU A 92 -15.19 -42.84 -59.43
CA LEU A 92 -15.74 -42.09 -58.30
C LEU A 92 -14.61 -41.42 -57.47
N LEU A 93 -13.56 -42.12 -57.14
CA LEU A 93 -12.40 -41.57 -56.45
C LEU A 93 -11.66 -40.51 -57.25
N ALA A 94 -11.61 -40.66 -58.59
CA ALA A 94 -10.99 -39.66 -59.46
C ALA A 94 -11.82 -38.36 -59.55
N ALA A 95 -13.15 -38.45 -59.40
CA ALA A 95 -14.05 -37.27 -59.35
C ALA A 95 -14.00 -36.54 -58.01
N HIS A 96 -13.70 -37.23 -56.92
CA HIS A 96 -13.74 -36.68 -55.55
C HIS A 96 -12.36 -36.76 -54.86
N PRO A 97 -11.47 -35.80 -55.09
CA PRO A 97 -10.09 -35.83 -54.55
C PRO A 97 -9.99 -35.84 -53.03
N TYR A 98 -11.04 -35.43 -52.33
CA TYR A 98 -11.13 -35.44 -50.86
C TYR A 98 -11.46 -36.81 -50.27
N ALA A 99 -11.82 -37.83 -51.09
CA ALA A 99 -12.03 -39.20 -50.71
C ALA A 99 -10.74 -40.00 -50.98
N ALA A 100 -10.12 -40.56 -49.96
CA ALA A 100 -8.93 -41.43 -50.11
C ALA A 100 -9.29 -42.84 -50.47
N HIS A 101 -10.35 -43.37 -49.85
CA HIS A 101 -10.82 -44.72 -49.98
C HIS A 101 -12.33 -44.77 -50.10
N VAL A 102 -12.84 -45.69 -50.93
CA VAL A 102 -14.27 -46.02 -51.00
C VAL A 102 -14.46 -47.50 -50.96
N PHE A 103 -15.53 -47.93 -50.37
CA PHE A 103 -15.86 -49.34 -50.37
C PHE A 103 -17.35 -49.62 -50.41
N LEU A 104 -17.72 -50.79 -50.93
CA LEU A 104 -19.06 -51.34 -50.84
C LEU A 104 -19.00 -52.67 -50.14
N PHE A 105 -19.79 -52.81 -49.08
CA PHE A 105 -19.98 -54.09 -48.41
C PHE A 105 -21.39 -54.62 -48.75
N SER A 106 -21.45 -55.78 -49.42
CA SER A 106 -22.70 -56.36 -49.85
C SER A 106 -23.31 -57.29 -48.79
N PRO A 107 -24.64 -57.53 -48.83
CA PRO A 107 -25.32 -58.43 -47.87
C PRO A 107 -24.83 -59.85 -47.84
N ASP A 108 -24.22 -60.31 -48.93
CA ASP A 108 -23.59 -61.67 -49.09
C ASP A 108 -22.22 -61.75 -48.38
N GLY A 109 -21.72 -60.69 -47.78
CA GLY A 109 -20.46 -60.60 -47.04
C GLY A 109 -19.26 -60.32 -47.95
N GLY A 110 -19.49 -59.94 -49.21
CA GLY A 110 -18.43 -59.46 -50.11
C GLY A 110 -18.10 -58.00 -49.94
N MET A 111 -16.83 -57.64 -49.87
CA MET A 111 -16.38 -56.22 -49.85
C MET A 111 -15.57 -55.88 -51.09
N VAL A 112 -15.95 -54.79 -51.74
CA VAL A 112 -15.12 -54.19 -52.80
C VAL A 112 -14.55 -52.88 -52.19
N PHE A 113 -13.22 -52.87 -52.02
CA PHE A 113 -12.49 -51.73 -51.46
C PHE A 113 -11.59 -51.11 -52.53
N ARG A 114 -11.59 -49.82 -52.68
CA ARG A 114 -10.75 -49.06 -53.61
C ARG A 114 -10.14 -47.85 -52.95
N SER A 115 -8.93 -47.48 -53.40
CA SER A 115 -8.16 -46.34 -52.94
C SER A 115 -7.65 -45.56 -54.15
N GLN A 116 -7.31 -44.33 -53.98
CA GLN A 116 -6.75 -43.47 -55.02
C GLN A 116 -5.55 -44.16 -55.70
N SER A 117 -5.66 -44.51 -56.98
CA SER A 117 -4.72 -45.36 -57.70
C SER A 117 -3.34 -44.71 -57.82
N ASP A 118 -3.25 -43.44 -58.02
CA ASP A 118 -1.97 -42.71 -58.17
C ASP A 118 -1.15 -42.68 -56.89
N ARG A 119 -1.83 -42.49 -55.74
CA ARG A 119 -1.20 -42.53 -54.41
C ARG A 119 -0.78 -43.96 -54.02
N LEU A 120 -1.56 -44.96 -54.36
CA LEU A 120 -1.15 -46.37 -54.13
C LEU A 120 0.16 -46.73 -54.81
N LYS A 121 0.46 -46.10 -55.95
CA LYS A 121 1.70 -46.35 -56.70
C LYS A 121 2.89 -45.56 -56.14
N SER A 122 2.67 -44.36 -55.63
CA SER A 122 3.72 -43.41 -55.25
C SER A 122 4.03 -43.39 -53.77
N ASP A 123 3.09 -43.76 -52.88
CA ASP A 123 3.20 -43.66 -51.45
C ASP A 123 3.04 -44.98 -50.71
N ASP A 124 4.14 -45.53 -50.18
CA ASP A 124 4.15 -46.82 -49.45
C ASP A 124 3.38 -46.71 -48.11
N GLY A 125 3.41 -45.53 -47.45
CA GLY A 125 2.64 -45.25 -46.23
C GLY A 125 1.13 -45.32 -46.49
N PHE A 126 0.66 -44.67 -47.56
CA PHE A 126 -0.73 -44.70 -48.01
C PHE A 126 -1.18 -46.14 -48.42
N ARG A 127 -0.30 -46.95 -49.01
CA ARG A 127 -0.59 -48.32 -49.30
C ARG A 127 -0.80 -49.16 -48.03
N LYS A 128 0.03 -49.02 -47.03
CA LYS A 128 -0.12 -49.66 -45.71
C LYS A 128 -1.41 -49.24 -44.99
N GLU A 129 -1.78 -47.98 -45.09
CA GLU A 129 -3.04 -47.44 -44.56
C GLU A 129 -4.23 -48.12 -45.29
N ALA A 130 -4.24 -48.12 -46.60
CA ALA A 130 -5.30 -48.73 -47.40
C ALA A 130 -5.46 -50.24 -47.06
N ASP A 131 -4.36 -51.01 -46.93
CA ASP A 131 -4.39 -52.39 -46.53
C ASP A 131 -4.93 -52.57 -45.10
N TYR A 132 -4.53 -51.73 -44.18
CA TYR A 132 -5.05 -51.72 -42.81
C TYR A 132 -6.57 -51.50 -42.80
N LEU A 133 -7.05 -50.39 -43.40
CA LEU A 133 -8.46 -50.05 -43.45
C LEU A 133 -9.33 -51.07 -44.13
N SER A 134 -8.84 -51.62 -45.25
CA SER A 134 -9.55 -52.66 -45.96
C SER A 134 -9.77 -53.91 -45.10
N LYS A 135 -8.74 -54.38 -44.38
CA LYS A 135 -8.84 -55.51 -43.46
C LYS A 135 -9.71 -55.24 -42.27
N MET A 136 -9.60 -54.05 -41.74
CA MET A 136 -10.38 -53.59 -40.58
C MET A 136 -11.87 -53.55 -40.88
N TYR A 137 -12.28 -52.87 -41.97
CA TYR A 137 -13.69 -52.76 -42.35
C TYR A 137 -14.27 -54.09 -42.80
N ASP A 138 -13.52 -54.89 -43.55
CA ASP A 138 -13.95 -56.23 -43.94
C ASP A 138 -14.19 -57.12 -42.72
N GLY A 139 -13.25 -57.15 -41.79
CA GLY A 139 -13.40 -57.88 -40.55
C GLY A 139 -14.55 -57.42 -39.63
N TRP A 140 -14.67 -56.12 -39.47
CA TRP A 140 -15.72 -55.52 -38.61
C TRP A 140 -17.11 -55.71 -39.22
N LEU A 141 -17.30 -55.39 -40.51
CA LEU A 141 -18.59 -55.47 -41.16
C LEU A 141 -19.08 -56.88 -41.32
N LYS A 142 -18.20 -57.87 -41.48
CA LYS A 142 -18.58 -59.29 -41.50
C LYS A 142 -19.25 -59.73 -40.17
N ILE A 143 -18.87 -59.14 -39.08
CA ILE A 143 -19.42 -59.43 -37.73
C ILE A 143 -20.67 -58.60 -37.43
N ASP A 144 -20.62 -57.30 -37.69
CA ASP A 144 -21.61 -56.31 -37.19
C ASP A 144 -22.52 -55.79 -38.32
N PHE A 145 -22.57 -56.40 -39.49
CA PHE A 145 -23.37 -55.94 -40.61
C PHE A 145 -24.86 -55.76 -40.29
N PRO A 146 -25.53 -56.76 -39.64
CA PRO A 146 -26.98 -56.57 -39.34
C PRO A 146 -27.25 -55.35 -38.50
N SER A 147 -26.49 -55.16 -37.42
CA SER A 147 -26.65 -54.01 -36.51
C SER A 147 -26.34 -52.69 -37.20
N THR A 148 -25.25 -52.63 -37.96
CA THR A 148 -24.83 -51.44 -38.71
C THR A 148 -25.84 -51.07 -39.79
N SER A 149 -26.34 -52.05 -40.55
CA SER A 149 -27.34 -51.77 -41.59
C SER A 149 -28.68 -51.31 -41.03
N GLU A 150 -29.20 -51.88 -39.93
CA GLU A 150 -30.39 -51.39 -39.24
C GLU A 150 -30.21 -49.95 -38.72
N ARG A 151 -29.07 -49.69 -38.13
CA ARG A 151 -28.72 -48.38 -37.60
C ARG A 151 -28.68 -47.33 -38.71
N LEU A 152 -28.08 -47.62 -39.85
CA LEU A 152 -28.02 -46.73 -41.02
C LEU A 152 -29.42 -46.46 -41.59
N VAL A 153 -30.28 -47.47 -41.74
CA VAL A 153 -31.66 -47.32 -42.18
C VAL A 153 -32.45 -46.45 -41.19
N HIS A 154 -32.23 -46.62 -39.90
CA HIS A 154 -32.88 -45.80 -38.87
C HIS A 154 -32.43 -44.34 -38.94
N LEU A 155 -31.13 -44.08 -39.07
CA LEU A 155 -30.55 -42.75 -39.22
C LEU A 155 -31.04 -42.04 -40.49
N GLN A 156 -31.14 -42.76 -41.60
CA GLN A 156 -31.70 -42.23 -42.85
C GLN A 156 -33.16 -41.76 -42.69
N LYS A 157 -33.97 -42.50 -41.96
CA LYS A 157 -35.37 -42.09 -41.63
C LYS A 157 -35.44 -40.84 -40.77
N LYS A 158 -34.41 -40.58 -39.96
CA LYS A 158 -34.29 -39.39 -39.09
C LYS A 158 -33.68 -38.18 -39.80
N GLY A 159 -33.29 -38.28 -41.06
CA GLY A 159 -32.69 -37.19 -41.83
C GLY A 159 -31.20 -37.01 -41.64
N SER A 160 -30.56 -37.95 -40.96
CA SER A 160 -29.10 -37.98 -40.79
C SER A 160 -28.55 -39.30 -41.38
N PRO A 161 -28.35 -39.41 -42.71
CA PRO A 161 -28.15 -40.65 -43.40
C PRO A 161 -26.75 -41.31 -43.21
N TYR A 162 -25.90 -40.69 -42.38
CA TYR A 162 -24.50 -41.12 -42.22
C TYR A 162 -24.23 -41.62 -40.79
N LEU A 163 -23.38 -42.66 -40.72
CA LEU A 163 -22.70 -43.06 -39.51
C LEU A 163 -21.20 -42.79 -39.74
N PHE A 164 -20.64 -41.93 -38.91
CA PHE A 164 -19.22 -41.64 -38.99
C PHE A 164 -18.43 -42.46 -37.98
N GLU A 165 -17.34 -43.02 -38.45
CA GLU A 165 -16.33 -43.70 -37.65
C GLU A 165 -15.00 -42.97 -37.85
N ALA A 166 -14.36 -42.56 -36.76
CA ALA A 166 -13.12 -41.81 -36.83
C ALA A 166 -12.08 -42.37 -35.86
N GLU A 167 -10.89 -42.57 -36.35
CA GLU A 167 -9.78 -43.16 -35.60
C GLU A 167 -8.41 -42.71 -36.12
N TRP A 168 -7.39 -42.97 -35.32
CA TRP A 168 -6.00 -42.72 -35.69
C TRP A 168 -5.39 -44.02 -36.29
N VAL A 169 -5.22 -44.04 -37.58
CA VAL A 169 -4.74 -45.19 -38.31
C VAL A 169 -3.24 -45.12 -38.62
N PRO A 170 -2.53 -46.26 -38.66
CA PRO A 170 -1.11 -46.26 -38.98
C PRO A 170 -0.87 -45.98 -40.47
N ARG A 171 0.00 -44.99 -40.77
CA ARG A 171 0.51 -44.71 -42.12
C ARG A 171 2.04 -44.70 -42.06
N GLY A 172 2.66 -45.88 -42.31
CA GLY A 172 4.10 -46.06 -42.10
C GLY A 172 4.50 -45.93 -40.64
N ASP A 173 5.41 -44.97 -40.33
CA ASP A 173 5.87 -44.68 -38.97
C ASP A 173 5.02 -43.65 -38.22
N LYS A 174 4.01 -43.12 -38.90
CA LYS A 174 3.10 -42.08 -38.33
C LYS A 174 1.69 -42.64 -38.19
N LYS A 175 0.91 -41.99 -37.35
CA LYS A 175 -0.55 -42.14 -37.31
C LYS A 175 -1.19 -40.93 -37.96
N VAL A 176 -2.21 -41.18 -38.79
CA VAL A 176 -3.04 -40.12 -39.41
C VAL A 176 -4.45 -40.23 -38.91
N TYR A 177 -5.12 -39.09 -38.81
CA TYR A 177 -6.52 -39.04 -38.43
C TYR A 177 -7.39 -39.40 -39.62
N GLN A 178 -8.18 -40.44 -39.47
CA GLN A 178 -9.06 -40.97 -40.51
C GLN A 178 -10.51 -40.84 -40.05
N SER A 179 -11.34 -40.22 -40.88
CA SER A 179 -12.79 -40.21 -40.71
C SER A 179 -13.44 -40.91 -41.89
N THR A 180 -14.34 -41.82 -41.61
CA THR A 180 -15.05 -42.61 -42.60
C THR A 180 -16.56 -42.48 -42.40
N ALA A 181 -17.27 -42.08 -43.44
CA ALA A 181 -18.72 -42.05 -43.49
C ALA A 181 -19.27 -43.37 -44.05
N LEU A 182 -20.20 -43.94 -43.31
CA LEU A 182 -20.95 -45.13 -43.75
C LEU A 182 -22.40 -44.69 -44.07
N PHE A 183 -22.98 -45.27 -45.13
CA PHE A 183 -24.35 -44.98 -45.55
C PHE A 183 -25.03 -46.21 -46.19
N ALA A 184 -26.34 -46.25 -46.12
CA ALA A 184 -27.13 -47.33 -46.67
C ALA A 184 -27.33 -47.13 -48.20
N ILE A 185 -27.08 -48.17 -48.97
CA ILE A 185 -27.35 -48.28 -50.41
C ILE A 185 -28.45 -49.32 -50.60
N LYS A 186 -29.43 -49.05 -51.45
CA LYS A 186 -30.48 -50.04 -51.78
C LYS A 186 -29.87 -51.25 -52.52
N GLY A 187 -30.09 -52.44 -52.00
CA GLY A 187 -29.72 -53.67 -52.66
C GLY A 187 -30.64 -54.01 -53.84
N GLU A 188 -30.30 -55.05 -54.57
CA GLU A 188 -31.05 -55.51 -55.76
C GLU A 188 -32.40 -56.13 -55.43
N LYS A 189 -32.51 -56.85 -54.33
CA LYS A 189 -33.78 -57.39 -53.87
C LYS A 189 -34.52 -56.40 -52.95
N LYS A 190 -35.84 -56.41 -52.99
CA LYS A 190 -36.67 -55.58 -52.20
C LYS A 190 -36.40 -55.80 -50.70
N GLY A 191 -35.87 -54.76 -50.03
CA GLY A 191 -35.53 -54.84 -48.61
C GLY A 191 -34.07 -55.12 -48.29
N GLU A 192 -33.25 -55.47 -49.26
CA GLU A 192 -31.80 -55.60 -49.07
C GLU A 192 -31.14 -54.23 -49.02
N VAL A 193 -30.16 -54.09 -48.10
CA VAL A 193 -29.33 -52.91 -47.92
C VAL A 193 -27.89 -53.28 -47.94
N ALA A 194 -27.12 -52.65 -48.80
CA ALA A 194 -25.65 -52.74 -48.80
C ALA A 194 -25.09 -51.53 -48.03
N ILE A 195 -23.89 -51.58 -47.57
CA ILE A 195 -23.22 -50.48 -46.86
C ILE A 195 -22.15 -49.91 -47.77
N GLY A 196 -22.35 -48.63 -48.16
CA GLY A 196 -21.29 -47.83 -48.79
C GLY A 196 -20.45 -47.13 -47.73
N GLY A 197 -19.15 -47.01 -47.99
CA GLY A 197 -18.24 -46.28 -47.14
C GLY A 197 -17.33 -45.34 -47.93
N VAL A 198 -17.11 -44.17 -47.39
CA VAL A 198 -16.20 -43.13 -47.92
C VAL A 198 -15.27 -42.68 -46.79
N ALA A 199 -14.00 -42.95 -46.97
CA ALA A 199 -12.97 -42.50 -46.05
C ALA A 199 -12.32 -41.21 -46.59
N PHE A 200 -12.36 -40.15 -45.83
CA PHE A 200 -11.75 -38.86 -46.20
C PHE A 200 -10.24 -39.01 -46.38
N ASP A 201 -9.65 -38.21 -47.24
CA ASP A 201 -8.21 -38.11 -47.37
C ASP A 201 -7.65 -37.34 -46.15
N ALA A 202 -6.78 -38.00 -45.35
CA ALA A 202 -6.21 -37.44 -44.16
C ALA A 202 -5.35 -36.19 -44.44
N ASP A 203 -4.63 -36.16 -45.57
CA ASP A 203 -3.82 -35.00 -45.96
C ASP A 203 -4.72 -33.84 -46.42
N TYR A 204 -5.80 -34.14 -47.18
CA TYR A 204 -6.79 -33.13 -47.54
C TYR A 204 -7.48 -32.52 -46.29
N LEU A 205 -7.83 -33.37 -45.31
CA LEU A 205 -8.40 -32.88 -44.06
C LEU A 205 -7.42 -31.95 -43.31
N HIS A 206 -6.16 -32.37 -43.20
CA HIS A 206 -5.14 -31.62 -42.47
C HIS A 206 -4.71 -30.34 -43.17
N ASP A 207 -4.40 -30.42 -44.48
CA ASP A 207 -3.72 -29.35 -45.21
C ASP A 207 -4.71 -28.33 -45.83
N ARG A 208 -5.99 -28.74 -46.01
CA ARG A 208 -6.95 -27.91 -46.73
C ARG A 208 -8.27 -27.73 -46.01
N PHE A 209 -8.97 -28.81 -45.70
CA PHE A 209 -10.33 -28.72 -45.14
C PHE A 209 -10.38 -28.01 -43.81
N PHE A 210 -9.61 -28.44 -42.82
CA PHE A 210 -9.63 -27.81 -41.49
C PHE A 210 -9.05 -26.43 -41.49
N PRO A 211 -7.89 -26.11 -42.11
CA PRO A 211 -7.42 -24.70 -42.17
C PRO A 211 -8.45 -23.74 -42.78
N GLU A 212 -9.03 -24.13 -43.95
CA GLU A 212 -10.05 -23.31 -44.62
C GLU A 212 -11.30 -23.11 -43.73
N MET A 213 -11.76 -24.15 -43.06
CA MET A 213 -12.91 -24.09 -42.16
C MET A 213 -12.65 -23.23 -40.92
N LEU A 214 -11.47 -23.36 -40.29
CA LEU A 214 -11.11 -22.56 -39.12
C LEU A 214 -11.01 -21.05 -39.46
N ASP A 215 -10.36 -20.74 -40.59
CA ASP A 215 -10.21 -19.35 -41.02
C ASP A 215 -11.55 -18.73 -41.48
N ASP A 216 -12.43 -19.50 -42.15
CA ASP A 216 -13.77 -19.04 -42.53
C ASP A 216 -14.67 -18.78 -41.33
N VAL A 217 -14.63 -19.66 -40.34
CA VAL A 217 -15.37 -19.50 -39.08
C VAL A 217 -14.93 -18.26 -38.31
N ILE A 218 -13.63 -18.05 -38.18
CA ILE A 218 -13.07 -16.88 -37.53
C ILE A 218 -13.50 -15.61 -38.26
N SER A 219 -13.39 -15.61 -39.59
CA SER A 219 -13.74 -14.44 -40.42
C SER A 219 -15.21 -14.06 -40.33
N ARG A 220 -16.13 -15.03 -40.29
CA ARG A 220 -17.57 -14.79 -40.28
C ARG A 220 -18.14 -14.55 -38.89
N ASN A 221 -17.65 -15.22 -37.87
CA ASN A 221 -18.31 -15.21 -36.56
C ASN A 221 -17.56 -14.37 -35.51
N VAL A 222 -16.28 -14.03 -35.72
CA VAL A 222 -15.43 -13.36 -34.74
C VAL A 222 -14.97 -11.97 -35.20
N ASN A 223 -14.87 -11.74 -36.50
CA ASN A 223 -14.35 -10.49 -37.08
C ASN A 223 -15.46 -9.49 -37.46
N ASP A 224 -16.37 -9.16 -36.56
CA ASP A 224 -17.27 -8.04 -36.81
C ASP A 224 -16.51 -6.71 -36.64
N ALA A 225 -16.49 -5.88 -37.71
CA ALA A 225 -15.57 -4.76 -37.96
C ALA A 225 -15.67 -3.57 -36.98
N GLN A 226 -16.45 -3.65 -35.91
CA GLN A 226 -16.69 -2.54 -34.97
C GLN A 226 -16.23 -2.75 -33.54
N THR A 227 -15.66 -3.88 -33.20
CA THR A 227 -15.16 -4.12 -31.84
C THR A 227 -13.74 -4.67 -31.92
N ASP A 228 -12.89 -4.29 -30.94
CA ASP A 228 -11.50 -4.73 -30.71
C ASP A 228 -11.34 -6.27 -30.58
N ARG A 229 -12.22 -7.02 -31.26
CA ARG A 229 -12.41 -8.49 -31.28
C ARG A 229 -11.53 -9.21 -32.30
N ASN A 230 -10.70 -8.49 -33.04
CA ASN A 230 -9.91 -9.00 -34.18
C ASN A 230 -8.75 -9.94 -33.80
N HIS A 231 -8.83 -10.66 -32.68
CA HIS A 231 -7.70 -11.46 -32.21
C HIS A 231 -8.06 -12.81 -31.62
N ALA A 232 -9.17 -13.42 -32.02
CA ALA A 232 -9.40 -14.82 -31.66
C ALA A 232 -8.73 -15.74 -32.69
N VAL A 233 -8.13 -16.80 -32.21
CA VAL A 233 -7.48 -17.85 -33.01
C VAL A 233 -7.98 -19.19 -32.53
N MET A 234 -8.06 -20.15 -33.46
CA MET A 234 -8.59 -21.47 -33.20
C MET A 234 -7.56 -22.55 -33.55
N MET A 235 -7.66 -23.69 -32.89
CA MET A 235 -6.91 -24.89 -33.26
C MET A 235 -7.78 -26.13 -33.10
N LEU A 236 -7.38 -27.17 -33.83
CA LEU A 236 -7.83 -28.54 -33.63
C LEU A 236 -6.71 -29.34 -33.02
N ARG A 237 -7.02 -30.20 -32.06
CA ARG A 237 -6.09 -31.15 -31.48
C ARG A 237 -6.74 -32.50 -31.28
N SER A 238 -5.93 -33.55 -31.14
CA SER A 238 -6.45 -34.83 -30.70
C SER A 238 -7.03 -34.71 -29.28
N LYS A 239 -8.12 -35.40 -29.00
CA LYS A 239 -8.65 -35.51 -27.63
C LYS A 239 -7.63 -36.12 -26.64
N TYR A 240 -6.68 -36.90 -27.12
CA TYR A 240 -5.70 -37.62 -26.31
C TYR A 240 -4.30 -37.02 -26.34
N ASP A 241 -4.10 -35.94 -27.11
CA ASP A 241 -2.80 -35.26 -27.23
C ASP A 241 -3.00 -33.75 -27.14
N SER A 242 -2.08 -33.10 -26.46
CA SER A 242 -2.08 -31.64 -26.35
C SER A 242 -1.47 -30.93 -27.56
N ALA A 243 -0.78 -31.67 -28.43
CA ALA A 243 -0.22 -31.12 -29.66
C ALA A 243 -1.33 -30.70 -30.63
N ALA A 244 -1.16 -29.55 -31.27
CA ALA A 244 -2.08 -29.09 -32.30
C ALA A 244 -2.04 -30.05 -33.51
N PHE A 245 -3.22 -30.45 -33.96
CA PHE A 245 -3.38 -31.16 -35.19
C PHE A 245 -3.42 -30.20 -36.38
N VAL A 246 -4.21 -29.13 -36.26
CA VAL A 246 -4.30 -28.04 -37.24
C VAL A 246 -4.49 -26.71 -36.49
N GLU A 247 -3.86 -25.66 -36.95
CA GLU A 247 -3.94 -24.31 -36.38
C GLU A 247 -4.51 -23.33 -37.42
N SER A 248 -5.33 -22.38 -36.97
CA SER A 248 -5.75 -21.27 -37.81
C SER A 248 -4.60 -20.28 -38.06
N SER A 249 -4.71 -19.49 -39.11
CA SER A 249 -3.73 -18.46 -39.42
C SER A 249 -3.61 -17.48 -38.28
N GLY A 250 -2.42 -17.41 -37.65
CA GLY A 250 -2.11 -16.51 -36.54
C GLY A 250 -2.17 -17.10 -35.15
N TRP A 251 -2.29 -18.41 -35.00
CA TRP A 251 -2.09 -19.10 -33.74
C TRP A 251 -0.67 -18.81 -33.19
N ASP A 252 -0.57 -18.30 -31.94
CA ASP A 252 0.68 -17.84 -31.33
C ASP A 252 1.17 -18.76 -30.20
N GLY A 253 0.68 -20.01 -30.15
CA GLY A 253 1.00 -20.96 -29.07
C GLY A 253 0.20 -20.69 -27.79
N GLY A 254 0.50 -21.44 -26.73
CA GLY A 254 -0.12 -21.31 -25.42
C GLY A 254 -1.40 -22.13 -25.22
N THR A 255 -1.99 -22.00 -24.02
CA THR A 255 -3.17 -22.77 -23.61
C THR A 255 -4.45 -22.14 -24.16
N PRO A 256 -5.36 -22.93 -24.73
CA PRO A 256 -6.68 -22.46 -25.14
C PRO A 256 -7.53 -22.02 -23.93
N GLU A 257 -8.47 -21.12 -24.17
CA GLU A 257 -9.38 -20.61 -23.14
C GLU A 257 -10.66 -21.42 -23.05
N VAL A 258 -11.18 -21.84 -24.19
CA VAL A 258 -12.37 -22.70 -24.27
C VAL A 258 -12.13 -23.81 -25.25
N GLU A 259 -12.58 -25.00 -24.89
CA GLU A 259 -12.45 -26.22 -25.71
C GLU A 259 -13.79 -26.91 -25.85
N ARG A 260 -13.98 -27.57 -27.01
CA ARG A 260 -15.15 -28.37 -27.30
C ARG A 260 -14.78 -29.60 -28.08
N ASN A 261 -15.17 -30.78 -27.59
CA ASN A 261 -14.99 -32.03 -28.35
C ASN A 261 -15.96 -32.03 -29.54
N LEU A 262 -15.43 -32.34 -30.71
CA LEU A 262 -16.23 -32.52 -31.89
C LEU A 262 -16.99 -33.87 -31.82
N GLU A 263 -18.26 -33.81 -32.26
CA GLU A 263 -19.12 -34.96 -32.42
C GLU A 263 -19.40 -35.16 -33.92
N GLY A 264 -19.99 -36.28 -34.29
CA GLY A 264 -20.34 -36.56 -35.69
C GLY A 264 -19.15 -36.98 -36.56
N ALA A 265 -18.92 -36.28 -37.66
CA ALA A 265 -17.93 -36.61 -38.66
C ALA A 265 -16.48 -36.65 -38.14
N PHE A 266 -16.19 -35.88 -37.12
CA PHE A 266 -14.83 -35.68 -36.64
C PHE A 266 -14.68 -35.93 -35.13
N GLN A 267 -15.37 -36.96 -34.66
CA GLN A 267 -15.22 -37.40 -33.26
C GLN A 267 -13.75 -37.76 -32.94
N GLY A 268 -13.34 -37.49 -31.69
CA GLY A 268 -11.94 -37.71 -31.25
C GLY A 268 -11.01 -36.51 -31.49
N LEU A 269 -11.50 -35.44 -32.15
CA LEU A 269 -10.84 -34.16 -32.22
C LEU A 269 -11.50 -33.18 -31.23
N THR A 270 -10.71 -32.24 -30.74
CA THR A 270 -11.13 -31.17 -29.86
C THR A 270 -10.85 -29.85 -30.55
N LEU A 271 -11.89 -29.03 -30.70
CA LEU A 271 -11.80 -27.67 -31.21
C LEU A 271 -11.55 -26.74 -30.06
N ALA A 272 -10.57 -25.88 -30.17
CA ALA A 272 -10.14 -24.95 -29.12
C ALA A 272 -10.03 -23.51 -29.65
N ILE A 273 -10.36 -22.55 -28.84
CA ILE A 273 -10.32 -21.11 -29.16
C ILE A 273 -9.64 -20.34 -28.05
N LYS A 274 -8.90 -19.31 -28.41
CA LYS A 274 -8.33 -18.35 -27.46
C LYS A 274 -8.23 -16.96 -28.06
N LYS A 275 -7.96 -15.97 -27.21
CA LYS A 275 -7.61 -14.62 -27.64
C LYS A 275 -6.11 -14.55 -28.01
N ARG A 276 -5.79 -13.94 -29.15
CA ARG A 276 -4.40 -13.73 -29.60
C ARG A 276 -3.66 -12.73 -28.70
N GLY A 277 -2.41 -13.03 -28.30
CA GLY A 277 -1.50 -12.11 -27.62
C GLY A 277 -1.64 -11.99 -26.11
N THR A 278 -2.81 -12.31 -25.50
CA THR A 278 -2.99 -12.27 -24.04
C THR A 278 -4.04 -13.25 -23.58
N THR A 279 -3.76 -14.00 -22.53
CA THR A 279 -4.78 -14.84 -21.89
C THR A 279 -5.63 -13.98 -20.94
N ILE A 280 -6.92 -14.28 -20.83
CA ILE A 280 -7.85 -13.64 -19.88
C ILE A 280 -7.29 -13.72 -18.46
N ALA A 281 -6.69 -14.84 -18.06
CA ALA A 281 -6.04 -15.02 -16.77
C ALA A 281 -4.86 -14.05 -16.53
N ALA A 282 -4.06 -13.73 -17.56
CA ALA A 282 -2.94 -12.79 -17.44
C ALA A 282 -3.42 -11.35 -17.23
N ILE A 283 -4.54 -10.97 -17.84
CA ILE A 283 -5.19 -9.68 -17.63
C ILE A 283 -5.67 -9.57 -16.17
N GLY A 284 -6.36 -10.59 -15.67
CA GLY A 284 -6.84 -10.64 -14.27
C GLY A 284 -5.70 -10.54 -13.24
N GLN A 285 -4.58 -11.26 -13.46
CA GLN A 285 -3.42 -11.20 -12.57
C GLN A 285 -2.74 -9.83 -12.54
N ARG A 286 -2.65 -9.14 -13.68
CA ARG A 286 -2.08 -7.80 -13.76
C ARG A 286 -2.92 -6.79 -12.99
N PHE A 287 -4.23 -6.85 -13.13
CA PHE A 287 -5.16 -6.00 -12.37
C PHE A 287 -5.11 -6.29 -10.87
N ALA A 288 -5.13 -7.56 -10.45
CA ALA A 288 -5.03 -7.94 -9.05
C ALA A 288 -3.74 -7.41 -8.40
N ARG A 289 -2.62 -7.45 -9.12
CA ARG A 289 -1.32 -6.96 -8.63
C ARG A 289 -1.29 -5.44 -8.46
N ILE A 290 -1.77 -4.69 -9.43
CA ILE A 290 -1.86 -3.21 -9.37
C ILE A 290 -2.76 -2.80 -8.19
N SER A 291 -3.85 -3.47 -8.01
CA SER A 291 -4.83 -3.21 -6.97
C SER A 291 -4.30 -3.49 -5.57
N PHE A 292 -3.59 -4.58 -5.40
CA PHE A 292 -2.94 -4.90 -4.13
C PHE A 292 -1.90 -3.82 -3.76
N LEU A 293 -1.10 -3.36 -4.73
CA LEU A 293 -0.11 -2.32 -4.50
C LEU A 293 -0.73 -0.95 -4.15
N THR A 294 -1.82 -0.58 -4.82
CA THR A 294 -2.54 0.68 -4.51
C THR A 294 -3.18 0.63 -3.13
N LEU A 295 -3.79 -0.48 -2.74
CA LEU A 295 -4.39 -0.67 -1.43
C LEU A 295 -3.33 -0.66 -0.32
N ALA A 296 -2.19 -1.32 -0.54
CA ALA A 296 -1.07 -1.33 0.38
C ALA A 296 -0.47 0.08 0.58
N ALA A 297 -0.25 0.83 -0.50
CA ALA A 297 0.26 2.20 -0.43
C ALA A 297 -0.70 3.13 0.33
N LEU A 298 -2.01 3.02 0.07
CA LEU A 298 -3.01 3.83 0.73
C LEU A 298 -3.15 3.49 2.23
N SER A 299 -3.03 2.21 2.59
CA SER A 299 -3.01 1.75 4.00
C SER A 299 -1.79 2.29 4.76
N LEU A 300 -0.63 2.40 4.10
CA LEU A 300 0.60 2.95 4.67
C LEU A 300 0.47 4.45 4.95
N VAL A 301 -0.15 5.21 4.04
CA VAL A 301 -0.44 6.64 4.21
C VAL A 301 -1.40 6.86 5.38
N LEU A 302 -2.44 6.03 5.49
CA LEU A 302 -3.41 6.11 6.60
C LEU A 302 -2.75 5.82 7.95
N ALA A 303 -1.95 4.75 8.04
CA ALA A 303 -1.22 4.39 9.26
C ALA A 303 -0.24 5.52 9.69
N GLY A 304 0.45 6.12 8.72
CA GLY A 304 1.32 7.28 8.95
C GLY A 304 0.54 8.51 9.49
N GLY A 305 -0.62 8.79 8.91
CA GLY A 305 -1.51 9.87 9.35
C GLY A 305 -2.01 9.68 10.79
N ILE A 306 -2.45 8.46 11.12
CA ILE A 306 -2.88 8.11 12.49
C ILE A 306 -1.73 8.26 13.48
N GLY A 307 -0.52 7.77 13.12
CA GLY A 307 0.67 7.88 13.98
C GLY A 307 1.07 9.34 14.26
N LEU A 308 1.02 10.20 13.25
CA LEU A 308 1.29 11.64 13.39
C LEU A 308 0.24 12.33 14.28
N THR A 309 -1.02 12.02 14.09
CA THR A 309 -2.13 12.57 14.89
C THR A 309 -1.99 12.15 16.35
N TYR A 310 -1.75 10.86 16.62
CA TYR A 310 -1.52 10.34 17.95
C TYR A 310 -0.36 11.08 18.66
N ARG A 311 0.77 11.23 17.95
CA ARG A 311 1.94 11.95 18.47
C ARG A 311 1.64 13.42 18.80
N ASN A 312 0.85 14.10 17.97
CA ASN A 312 0.48 15.50 18.22
C ASN A 312 -0.50 15.64 19.38
N VAL A 313 -1.51 14.78 19.46
CA VAL A 313 -2.49 14.77 20.55
C VAL A 313 -1.81 14.49 21.90
N THR A 314 -0.90 13.53 21.95
CA THR A 314 -0.16 13.23 23.19
C THR A 314 0.71 14.39 23.65
N LYS A 315 1.36 15.13 22.73
CA LYS A 315 2.09 16.36 23.06
C LYS A 315 1.19 17.48 23.59
N GLU A 316 0.05 17.71 22.94
CA GLU A 316 -0.92 18.72 23.39
C GLU A 316 -1.49 18.39 24.77
N MET A 317 -1.78 17.11 25.04
CA MET A 317 -2.25 16.65 26.35
C MET A 317 -1.18 16.84 27.45
N ALA A 318 0.10 16.55 27.15
CA ALA A 318 1.20 16.78 28.08
C ALA A 318 1.34 18.27 28.41
N LEU A 319 1.26 19.14 27.41
CA LEU A 319 1.33 20.59 27.58
C LEU A 319 0.13 21.14 28.38
N ALA A 320 -1.07 20.60 28.13
CA ALA A 320 -2.27 20.95 28.88
C ALA A 320 -2.17 20.55 30.37
N ARG A 321 -1.58 19.37 30.66
CA ARG A 321 -1.31 18.94 32.04
C ARG A 321 -0.33 19.88 32.73
N LEU A 322 0.83 20.16 32.12
CA LEU A 322 1.82 21.10 32.68
C LEU A 322 1.21 22.47 32.97
N LYS A 323 0.33 22.97 32.09
CA LYS A 323 -0.38 24.22 32.31
C LYS A 323 -1.37 24.15 33.48
N SER A 324 -2.07 23.04 33.65
CA SER A 324 -2.98 22.79 34.77
C SER A 324 -2.22 22.74 36.10
N ASP A 325 -1.12 22.01 36.13
CA ASP A 325 -0.26 21.85 37.30
C ASP A 325 0.35 23.22 37.70
N PHE A 326 0.76 24.03 36.71
CA PHE A 326 1.24 25.37 36.94
C PHE A 326 0.17 26.25 37.65
N VAL A 327 -1.07 26.28 37.14
CA VAL A 327 -2.15 27.07 37.75
C VAL A 327 -2.40 26.63 39.19
N SER A 328 -2.40 25.32 39.44
CA SER A 328 -2.53 24.75 40.78
C SER A 328 -1.40 25.18 41.70
N ASN A 329 -0.14 25.02 41.24
CA ASN A 329 1.06 25.37 42.01
C ASN A 329 1.14 26.88 42.32
N VAL A 330 0.86 27.73 41.33
CA VAL A 330 0.80 29.18 41.52
C VAL A 330 -0.24 29.54 42.58
N SER A 331 -1.43 28.93 42.52
CA SER A 331 -2.49 29.18 43.51
C SER A 331 -2.05 28.80 44.92
N HIS A 332 -1.33 27.69 45.06
CA HIS A 332 -0.76 27.26 46.33
C HIS A 332 0.37 28.19 46.82
N GLU A 333 1.27 28.62 45.95
CA GLU A 333 2.39 29.51 46.26
C GLU A 333 1.91 30.95 46.63
N LEU A 334 0.78 31.40 46.09
CA LEU A 334 0.15 32.68 46.47
C LEU A 334 -0.60 32.58 47.80
N ARG A 335 -1.28 31.45 48.07
CA ARG A 335 -2.11 31.29 49.27
C ARG A 335 -1.28 31.25 50.54
N THR A 336 -0.12 30.62 50.54
CA THR A 336 0.72 30.45 51.74
C THR A 336 1.20 31.80 52.31
N PRO A 337 1.90 32.68 51.55
CA PRO A 337 2.31 33.98 52.06
C PRO A 337 1.12 34.84 52.44
N LEU A 338 0.04 34.81 51.67
CA LEU A 338 -1.17 35.58 51.96
C LEU A 338 -1.79 35.17 53.32
N SER A 339 -1.85 33.83 53.57
CA SER A 339 -2.36 33.31 54.85
C SER A 339 -1.47 33.67 56.04
N LEU A 340 -0.15 33.72 55.86
CA LEU A 340 0.79 34.15 56.90
C LEU A 340 0.65 35.63 57.17
N ILE A 341 0.65 36.47 56.14
CA ILE A 341 0.42 37.91 56.27
C ILE A 341 -0.86 38.18 57.06
N ARG A 342 -1.96 37.52 56.68
CA ARG A 342 -3.24 37.63 57.34
C ARG A 342 -3.18 37.20 58.82
N LEU A 343 -2.61 36.02 59.10
CA LEU A 343 -2.49 35.49 60.45
C LEU A 343 -1.73 36.44 61.38
N TYR A 344 -0.58 36.95 60.93
CA TYR A 344 0.24 37.84 61.75
C TYR A 344 -0.41 39.20 61.88
N ALA A 345 -1.07 39.72 60.84
CA ALA A 345 -1.82 40.96 60.91
C ALA A 345 -3.01 40.86 61.86
N GLU A 346 -3.82 39.77 61.79
CA GLU A 346 -4.94 39.55 62.74
C GLU A 346 -4.43 39.41 64.20
N THR A 347 -3.25 38.76 64.40
CA THR A 347 -2.66 38.58 65.72
C THR A 347 -2.21 39.95 66.31
N LEU A 348 -1.64 40.81 65.47
CA LEU A 348 -1.30 42.21 65.85
C LEU A 348 -2.53 43.02 66.20
N GLU A 349 -3.59 42.94 65.40
CA GLU A 349 -4.86 43.62 65.58
C GLU A 349 -5.54 43.24 66.91
N MET A 350 -5.49 41.97 67.29
CA MET A 350 -6.04 41.45 68.53
C MET A 350 -5.33 41.99 69.80
N GLY A 351 -4.19 42.66 69.69
CA GLY A 351 -3.45 43.24 70.80
C GLY A 351 -2.91 42.18 71.81
N ARG A 352 -2.77 40.89 71.41
CA ARG A 352 -2.38 39.80 72.32
C ARG A 352 -0.86 39.67 72.53
N LEU A 353 -0.09 40.55 71.86
CA LEU A 353 1.37 40.53 71.99
C LEU A 353 1.79 41.47 73.12
N THR A 354 2.53 40.95 74.08
CA THR A 354 2.98 41.72 75.25
C THR A 354 4.42 42.24 75.13
N SER A 355 5.18 41.73 74.14
CA SER A 355 6.59 42.08 73.93
C SER A 355 6.78 42.97 72.69
N PRO A 356 7.46 44.10 72.78
CA PRO A 356 7.84 44.91 71.61
C PRO A 356 8.65 44.16 70.57
N GLU A 357 9.51 43.23 71.01
CA GLU A 357 10.35 42.44 70.15
C GLU A 357 9.50 41.50 69.22
N LYS A 358 8.41 40.93 69.78
CA LYS A 358 7.47 40.12 69.00
C LYS A 358 6.68 40.95 68.01
N HIS A 359 6.33 42.20 68.30
CA HIS A 359 5.71 43.07 67.31
C HIS A 359 6.66 43.33 66.13
N GLN A 360 7.93 43.62 66.44
CA GLN A 360 8.93 43.80 65.39
C GLN A 360 9.16 42.57 64.55
N GLU A 361 9.18 41.37 65.16
CA GLU A 361 9.28 40.09 64.49
C GLU A 361 8.10 39.88 63.50
N TYR A 362 6.88 40.18 63.95
CA TYR A 362 5.68 40.01 63.11
C TYR A 362 5.64 41.03 61.96
N TYR A 363 6.02 42.26 62.15
CA TYR A 363 6.19 43.25 61.10
C TYR A 363 7.24 42.78 60.05
N CYS A 364 8.35 42.23 60.56
CA CYS A 364 9.39 41.68 59.67
C CYS A 364 8.87 40.50 58.82
N ILE A 365 8.10 39.57 59.41
CA ILE A 365 7.49 38.44 58.68
C ILE A 365 6.49 38.94 57.64
N ILE A 366 5.60 39.85 58.00
CA ILE A 366 4.62 40.42 57.06
C ILE A 366 5.33 41.11 55.90
N ARG A 367 6.36 41.90 56.15
CA ARG A 367 7.16 42.56 55.13
C ARG A 367 7.82 41.53 54.18
N LYS A 368 8.49 40.51 54.76
CA LYS A 368 9.17 39.47 54.01
C LYS A 368 8.23 38.65 53.12
N GLU A 369 7.05 38.27 53.63
CA GLU A 369 6.07 37.52 52.86
C GLU A 369 5.38 38.39 51.78
N SER A 370 5.23 39.71 52.02
CA SER A 370 4.74 40.68 51.04
C SER A 370 5.74 40.89 49.89
N GLU A 371 7.03 41.00 50.19
CA GLU A 371 8.12 41.09 49.21
C GLU A 371 8.15 39.81 48.34
N ARG A 372 8.04 38.63 48.97
CA ARG A 372 7.98 37.35 48.31
C ARG A 372 6.78 37.23 47.36
N LEU A 373 5.59 37.69 47.79
CA LEU A 373 4.37 37.68 47.00
C LEU A 373 4.52 38.60 45.78
N THR A 374 5.10 39.78 45.98
CA THR A 374 5.37 40.74 44.88
C THR A 374 6.31 40.16 43.86
N ALA A 375 7.39 39.51 44.28
CA ALA A 375 8.32 38.84 43.37
C ALA A 375 7.65 37.72 42.56
N LEU A 376 6.78 36.92 43.19
CA LEU A 376 6.03 35.87 42.50
C LEU A 376 5.06 36.41 41.45
N ILE A 377 4.30 37.49 41.81
CA ILE A 377 3.39 38.15 40.88
C ILE A 377 4.16 38.73 39.68
N ASN A 378 5.28 39.40 39.92
CA ASN A 378 6.11 39.97 38.86
C ASN A 378 6.65 38.88 37.91
N ASN A 379 7.05 37.73 38.43
CA ASN A 379 7.49 36.60 37.62
C ASN A 379 6.37 36.04 36.73
N ILE A 380 5.13 36.00 37.24
CA ILE A 380 3.95 35.57 36.47
C ILE A 380 3.60 36.57 35.37
N LEU A 381 3.64 37.87 35.69
CA LEU A 381 3.37 38.94 34.73
C LEU A 381 4.43 39.00 33.62
N ASP A 382 5.70 38.87 33.98
CA ASP A 382 6.79 38.78 32.99
C ASP A 382 6.62 37.59 32.09
N PHE A 383 6.35 36.40 32.66
CA PHE A 383 6.05 35.21 31.87
C PHE A 383 4.87 35.44 30.91
N SER A 384 3.78 36.04 31.37
CA SER A 384 2.61 36.34 30.53
C SER A 384 2.94 37.32 29.39
N ARG A 385 3.77 38.33 29.63
CA ARG A 385 4.23 39.27 28.59
C ARG A 385 5.13 38.60 27.56
N ILE A 386 6.02 37.73 28.03
CA ILE A 386 6.90 36.91 27.18
C ILE A 386 6.07 35.97 26.27
N GLU A 387 5.12 35.25 26.86
CA GLU A 387 4.24 34.36 26.10
C GLU A 387 3.41 35.09 25.04
N ALA A 388 3.03 36.32 25.33
CA ALA A 388 2.30 37.18 24.41
C ALA A 388 3.22 37.84 23.34
N GLY A 389 4.55 37.65 23.41
CA GLY A 389 5.52 38.32 22.53
C GLY A 389 5.56 39.85 22.74
N ARG A 390 5.19 40.32 23.95
CA ARG A 390 5.06 41.74 24.28
C ARG A 390 6.12 42.24 25.26
N LYS A 391 7.10 41.41 25.62
CA LYS A 391 8.19 41.83 26.50
C LYS A 391 9.18 42.65 25.68
N GLU A 392 9.32 43.92 26.04
CA GLU A 392 10.33 44.82 25.52
C GLU A 392 11.49 44.89 26.51
N TYR A 393 12.72 44.99 26.01
CA TYR A 393 13.94 45.11 26.80
C TYR A 393 14.62 46.44 26.52
N ASP A 394 15.10 47.11 27.57
CA ASP A 394 15.84 48.36 27.47
C ASP A 394 17.34 48.10 27.41
N PHE A 395 17.85 47.92 26.19
CA PHE A 395 19.24 47.60 25.95
C PHE A 395 20.14 48.82 26.08
N ARG A 396 20.98 48.88 27.15
CA ARG A 396 21.96 49.94 27.38
C ARG A 396 23.36 49.35 27.53
N GLU A 397 24.39 50.14 27.24
CA GLU A 397 25.75 49.78 27.60
C GLU A 397 25.85 49.66 29.12
N THR A 398 26.22 48.50 29.60
CA THR A 398 26.22 48.16 31.03
C THR A 398 27.54 47.50 31.38
N ASP A 399 28.16 48.01 32.43
CA ASP A 399 29.26 47.36 33.10
C ASP A 399 28.70 46.15 33.88
N MET A 400 29.04 44.94 33.41
CA MET A 400 28.55 43.69 34.00
C MET A 400 29.19 43.41 35.35
N SER A 401 30.44 43.90 35.59
CA SER A 401 31.13 43.72 36.85
C SER A 401 30.46 44.55 37.95
N GLU A 402 30.14 45.83 37.66
CA GLU A 402 29.38 46.69 38.54
C GLU A 402 27.96 46.14 38.78
N LEU A 403 27.27 45.68 37.74
CA LEU A 403 25.91 45.14 37.88
C LEU A 403 25.86 43.91 38.80
N VAL A 404 26.78 42.96 38.58
CA VAL A 404 26.86 41.72 39.39
C VAL A 404 27.17 42.07 40.83
N HIS A 405 28.19 42.91 41.07
CA HIS A 405 28.59 43.35 42.41
C HIS A 405 27.43 44.03 43.16
N ASN A 406 26.80 45.07 42.56
CA ASN A 406 25.69 45.77 43.17
C ASN A 406 24.46 44.87 43.44
N THR A 407 24.22 43.91 42.58
CA THR A 407 23.11 42.93 42.75
C THR A 407 23.40 41.99 43.92
N LEU A 408 24.63 41.52 44.05
CA LEU A 408 25.02 40.57 45.10
C LEU A 408 25.18 41.25 46.45
N ASP A 409 25.65 42.49 46.53
CA ASP A 409 25.76 43.26 47.78
C ASP A 409 24.47 43.34 48.55
N SER A 410 23.36 43.53 47.84
CA SER A 410 22.03 43.55 48.46
C SER A 410 21.62 42.20 49.05
N TYR A 411 22.21 41.08 48.58
CA TYR A 411 21.91 39.74 49.01
C TYR A 411 22.97 39.15 49.98
N ARG A 412 24.17 39.73 50.08
CA ARG A 412 25.29 39.25 50.91
C ARG A 412 24.87 39.08 52.37
N TYR A 413 24.26 40.08 52.96
CA TYR A 413 23.75 40.02 54.33
C TYR A 413 22.77 38.85 54.56
N GLN A 414 21.87 38.59 53.60
CA GLN A 414 20.89 37.52 53.69
C GLN A 414 21.56 36.12 53.56
N LEU A 415 22.60 35.99 52.75
CA LEU A 415 23.37 34.79 52.58
C LEU A 415 24.14 34.44 53.85
N GLU A 416 24.83 35.44 54.45
CA GLU A 416 25.58 35.29 55.69
C GLU A 416 24.68 34.92 56.88
N GLN A 417 23.54 35.61 57.05
CA GLN A 417 22.54 35.28 58.06
C GLN A 417 21.99 33.85 57.93
N SER A 418 21.86 33.37 56.69
CA SER A 418 21.39 32.02 56.42
C SER A 418 22.50 30.96 56.60
N GLY A 419 23.72 31.38 56.92
CA GLY A 419 24.88 30.54 57.19
C GLY A 419 25.52 29.95 55.94
N PHE A 420 25.36 30.60 54.81
CA PHE A 420 26.00 30.21 53.55
C PHE A 420 27.44 30.76 53.48
N GLN A 421 28.37 29.92 53.03
CA GLN A 421 29.68 30.36 52.58
C GLN A 421 29.48 30.94 51.18
N PHE A 422 29.81 32.22 51.01
CA PHE A 422 29.63 32.95 49.74
C PHE A 422 30.99 33.35 49.19
N GLU A 423 31.31 32.92 47.94
CA GLU A 423 32.52 33.30 47.24
C GLU A 423 32.17 34.05 45.95
N GLU A 424 32.86 35.18 45.74
CA GLU A 424 32.67 36.05 44.60
C GLU A 424 33.98 36.24 43.87
N LYS A 425 34.02 35.92 42.55
CA LYS A 425 35.18 36.15 41.66
C LYS A 425 34.69 36.89 40.45
N ILE A 426 34.86 38.19 40.46
CA ILE A 426 34.38 39.09 39.41
C ILE A 426 35.58 39.72 38.74
N ASP A 427 35.88 39.31 37.52
CA ASP A 427 36.90 39.92 36.69
C ASP A 427 36.34 41.17 36.00
N GLU A 428 37.20 42.13 35.65
CA GLU A 428 36.83 43.24 34.77
C GLU A 428 36.53 42.70 33.34
N VAL A 429 35.32 42.98 32.88
CA VAL A 429 34.86 42.52 31.56
C VAL A 429 34.43 43.75 30.71
N PRO A 430 34.49 43.66 29.38
CA PRO A 430 34.05 44.77 28.55
C PRO A 430 32.55 45.05 28.77
N PRO A 431 32.12 46.31 28.64
CA PRO A 431 30.70 46.65 28.78
C PRO A 431 29.88 45.93 27.70
N LEU A 432 28.70 45.44 28.10
CA LEU A 432 27.78 44.74 27.22
C LEU A 432 26.49 45.54 27.01
N ARG A 433 25.92 45.45 25.83
CA ARG A 433 24.62 46.05 25.55
C ARG A 433 23.50 45.14 26.03
N VAL A 434 23.05 45.36 27.28
CA VAL A 434 22.05 44.50 27.95
C VAL A 434 21.02 45.37 28.69
N ASP A 435 19.87 44.77 28.99
CA ASP A 435 18.91 45.29 29.93
C ASP A 435 19.36 44.98 31.35
N ARG A 436 19.77 46.05 32.11
CA ARG A 436 20.34 45.96 33.45
C ARG A 436 19.40 45.25 34.44
N GLU A 437 18.10 45.57 34.41
CA GLU A 437 17.12 44.95 35.32
C GLU A 437 16.87 43.50 34.99
N ALA A 438 16.76 43.15 33.73
CA ALA A 438 16.55 41.78 33.28
C ALA A 438 17.75 40.87 33.62
N MET A 439 18.99 41.36 33.46
CA MET A 439 20.19 40.62 33.84
C MET A 439 20.32 40.45 35.34
N ALA A 440 20.11 41.52 36.14
CA ALA A 440 20.08 41.42 37.61
C ALA A 440 19.05 40.39 38.07
N ARG A 441 17.85 40.41 37.48
CA ARG A 441 16.79 39.45 37.79
C ARG A 441 17.17 38.00 37.40
N SER A 442 17.89 37.83 36.29
CA SER A 442 18.41 36.51 35.89
C SER A 442 19.42 35.96 36.89
N LEU A 443 20.37 36.80 37.35
CA LEU A 443 21.32 36.45 38.39
C LEU A 443 20.61 36.06 39.68
N LEU A 444 19.65 36.89 40.14
CA LEU A 444 18.90 36.60 41.36
C LEU A 444 18.06 35.31 41.30
N ASN A 445 17.50 35.00 40.13
CA ASN A 445 16.83 33.71 39.95
C ASN A 445 17.79 32.52 40.13
N LEU A 446 19.02 32.60 39.61
CA LEU A 446 20.03 31.54 39.77
C LEU A 446 20.51 31.47 41.24
N VAL A 447 20.81 32.58 41.86
CA VAL A 447 21.24 32.63 43.30
C VAL A 447 20.13 32.12 44.23
N ASN A 448 18.87 32.49 43.97
CA ASN A 448 17.74 31.99 44.76
C ASN A 448 17.52 30.49 44.57
N ASN A 449 17.79 29.94 43.39
CA ASN A 449 17.77 28.50 43.18
C ASN A 449 18.94 27.82 43.96
N ALA A 450 20.14 28.36 43.91
CA ALA A 450 21.27 27.87 44.68
C ALA A 450 20.97 27.87 46.21
N LEU A 451 20.44 28.95 46.76
CA LEU A 451 19.98 29.02 48.15
C LEU A 451 18.95 27.96 48.51
N LYS A 452 18.04 27.70 47.62
CA LYS A 452 16.91 26.78 47.82
C LYS A 452 17.34 25.33 47.84
N TYR A 453 18.28 24.94 46.97
CA TYR A 453 18.64 23.56 46.72
C TYR A 453 19.95 23.13 47.41
N SER A 454 20.68 24.05 48.07
CA SER A 454 21.96 23.76 48.76
C SER A 454 21.84 23.80 50.28
N GLN A 455 20.76 23.26 50.83
CA GLN A 455 20.50 23.31 52.30
C GLN A 455 21.49 22.52 53.14
N ASP A 456 22.02 21.40 52.60
CA ASP A 456 22.93 20.52 53.34
C ASP A 456 24.39 21.02 53.31
N ARG A 457 24.80 21.53 52.14
CA ARG A 457 26.15 22.11 51.94
C ARG A 457 25.96 23.57 51.52
N LYS A 458 25.98 24.46 52.50
CA LYS A 458 25.67 25.86 52.32
C LYS A 458 26.80 26.65 51.66
N PHE A 459 27.01 26.40 50.36
CA PHE A 459 28.02 27.06 49.54
C PHE A 459 27.36 27.65 48.28
N ILE A 460 27.69 28.90 47.95
CA ILE A 460 27.35 29.57 46.72
C ILE A 460 28.56 30.33 46.19
N GLY A 461 28.95 30.07 44.95
CA GLY A 461 29.98 30.80 44.22
C GLY A 461 29.40 31.54 43.05
N VAL A 462 29.81 32.80 42.83
CA VAL A 462 29.47 33.57 41.64
C VAL A 462 30.76 34.00 40.95
N ASN A 463 30.91 33.64 39.65
CA ASN A 463 32.07 34.00 38.85
C ASN A 463 31.64 34.80 37.62
N LEU A 464 32.35 35.87 37.33
CA LEU A 464 32.22 36.66 36.10
C LEU A 464 33.59 36.75 35.43
N TYR A 465 33.69 36.33 34.16
CA TYR A 465 34.94 36.37 33.43
C TYR A 465 34.70 36.41 31.93
N ARG A 466 35.72 36.76 31.15
CA ARG A 466 35.71 36.71 29.70
C ARG A 466 36.33 35.41 29.22
N ASP A 467 35.64 34.72 28.31
CA ASP A 467 36.14 33.50 27.67
C ASP A 467 35.69 33.43 26.19
N ASN A 468 36.66 33.24 25.27
CA ASN A 468 36.43 33.01 23.85
C ASN A 468 35.37 33.93 23.17
N GLY A 469 35.51 35.25 23.38
CA GLY A 469 34.60 36.24 22.75
C GLY A 469 33.23 36.37 23.43
N SER A 470 33.04 35.75 24.60
CA SER A 470 31.82 35.86 25.41
C SER A 470 32.16 36.29 26.85
N VAL A 471 31.27 36.98 27.50
CA VAL A 471 31.28 37.19 28.96
C VAL A 471 30.46 36.07 29.58
N LYS A 472 31.05 35.33 30.52
CA LYS A 472 30.41 34.25 31.25
C LYS A 472 30.12 34.68 32.69
N LEU A 473 28.86 34.52 33.08
CA LEU A 473 28.39 34.68 34.46
C LEU A 473 27.97 33.30 34.97
N GLU A 474 28.69 32.78 35.97
CA GLU A 474 28.45 31.46 36.55
C GLU A 474 27.91 31.59 37.97
N VAL A 475 26.93 30.76 38.32
CA VAL A 475 26.47 30.53 39.66
C VAL A 475 26.66 29.09 40.01
N VAL A 476 27.46 28.82 41.04
CA VAL A 476 27.86 27.47 41.48
C VAL A 476 27.25 27.20 42.83
N ASP A 477 26.63 26.02 42.97
CA ASP A 477 26.10 25.52 44.24
C ASP A 477 26.63 24.12 44.55
N GLN A 478 26.58 23.73 45.81
CA GLN A 478 26.89 22.38 46.28
C GLN A 478 25.62 21.66 46.78
N GLY A 479 24.52 21.85 46.07
CA GLY A 479 23.22 21.30 46.41
C GLY A 479 23.00 19.86 45.94
N ILE A 480 21.73 19.49 45.83
CA ILE A 480 21.28 18.14 45.47
C ILE A 480 21.67 17.71 44.06
N GLY A 481 22.07 18.64 43.19
CA GLY A 481 22.37 18.38 41.80
C GLY A 481 21.13 18.00 40.95
N ILE A 482 21.37 17.78 39.64
CA ILE A 482 20.33 17.54 38.63
C ILE A 482 20.73 16.34 37.79
N PRO A 483 19.86 15.33 37.64
CA PRO A 483 20.09 14.19 36.74
C PRO A 483 20.33 14.63 35.30
N HIS A 484 21.20 13.93 34.58
CA HIS A 484 21.62 14.34 33.22
C HIS A 484 20.47 14.44 32.22
N ASP A 485 19.51 13.51 32.28
CA ASP A 485 18.29 13.50 31.45
C ASP A 485 17.30 14.63 31.75
N GLU A 486 17.48 15.33 32.86
CA GLU A 486 16.64 16.44 33.30
C GLU A 486 17.25 17.81 32.99
N GLN A 487 18.58 17.90 32.78
CA GLN A 487 19.31 19.17 32.64
C GLN A 487 18.84 20.05 31.46
N GLN A 488 18.32 19.48 30.40
CA GLN A 488 17.74 20.23 29.30
C GLN A 488 16.30 20.67 29.61
N LYS A 489 15.56 19.85 30.33
CA LYS A 489 14.15 20.05 30.64
C LYS A 489 13.90 21.12 31.72
N ILE A 490 14.85 21.33 32.65
CA ILE A 490 14.68 22.34 33.71
C ILE A 490 14.50 23.75 33.20
N PHE A 491 14.89 24.05 31.95
CA PHE A 491 14.66 25.32 31.29
C PHE A 491 13.32 25.37 30.56
N GLU A 492 12.58 24.25 30.48
CA GLU A 492 11.24 24.23 29.90
C GLU A 492 10.24 24.92 30.87
N LYS A 493 9.22 25.50 30.27
CA LYS A 493 8.16 26.19 30.99
C LYS A 493 7.41 25.23 31.92
N PHE A 494 7.22 25.60 33.17
CA PHE A 494 6.47 24.85 34.19
C PHE A 494 7.17 23.54 34.64
N TYR A 495 8.34 23.23 34.08
CA TYR A 495 9.04 22.00 34.41
C TYR A 495 9.68 22.05 35.80
N ARG A 496 9.63 20.92 36.50
CA ARG A 496 10.26 20.68 37.79
C ARG A 496 10.77 19.26 37.89
N VAL A 497 11.97 19.08 38.45
CA VAL A 497 12.56 17.74 38.64
C VAL A 497 11.84 17.02 39.78
N GLY A 498 11.42 15.75 39.54
CA GLY A 498 10.78 14.87 40.53
C GLY A 498 9.26 15.06 40.68
N ASP A 499 8.65 14.15 41.46
CA ASP A 499 7.21 14.15 41.73
C ASP A 499 6.85 15.33 42.66
N PRO A 500 5.90 16.20 42.29
CA PRO A 500 5.43 17.30 43.12
C PRO A 500 4.95 16.90 44.51
N LEU A 501 4.55 15.65 44.71
CA LEU A 501 4.05 15.10 45.96
C LEU A 501 5.16 14.64 46.92
N VAL A 502 6.38 14.41 46.41
CA VAL A 502 7.51 13.82 47.18
C VAL A 502 8.51 14.89 47.59
N HIS A 503 8.66 15.98 46.80
CA HIS A 503 9.63 17.02 47.10
C HIS A 503 8.96 18.27 47.65
N ASN A 504 9.16 18.54 48.94
CA ASN A 504 8.61 19.67 49.72
C ASN A 504 9.22 21.04 49.33
N THR A 505 9.93 21.15 48.21
CA THR A 505 10.58 22.39 47.75
C THR A 505 9.62 23.26 46.96
N LYS A 506 9.17 24.39 47.57
CA LYS A 506 8.26 25.36 47.00
C LYS A 506 8.82 26.06 45.75
N GLY A 507 8.00 26.30 44.70
CA GLY A 507 8.41 27.10 43.55
C GLY A 507 7.52 26.96 42.31
N SER A 508 7.40 28.03 41.52
CA SER A 508 6.49 28.15 40.38
C SER A 508 6.95 27.41 39.09
N GLY A 509 8.22 26.97 39.00
CA GLY A 509 8.80 26.43 37.78
C GLY A 509 9.00 27.45 36.64
N LEU A 510 8.94 28.74 36.94
CA LEU A 510 9.12 29.82 35.96
C LEU A 510 10.52 30.43 35.95
N GLY A 511 11.30 30.31 37.04
CA GLY A 511 12.55 31.06 37.21
C GLY A 511 13.59 30.75 36.12
N LEU A 512 13.90 29.47 35.87
CA LEU A 512 14.89 29.06 34.88
C LEU A 512 14.42 29.29 33.42
N SER A 513 13.13 29.13 33.15
CA SER A 513 12.57 29.43 31.82
C SER A 513 12.62 30.94 31.53
N LEU A 514 12.44 31.79 32.56
CA LEU A 514 12.61 33.23 32.46
C LEU A 514 14.07 33.61 32.20
N VAL A 515 15.04 33.01 32.93
CA VAL A 515 16.47 33.20 32.66
C VAL A 515 16.82 32.86 31.24
N ARG A 516 16.40 31.69 30.76
CA ARG A 516 16.63 31.28 29.36
C ARG A 516 16.10 32.28 28.36
N HIS A 517 14.88 32.77 28.56
CA HIS A 517 14.27 33.74 27.66
C HIS A 517 15.00 35.09 27.66
N ILE A 518 15.34 35.61 28.84
CA ILE A 518 16.12 36.84 28.98
C ILE A 518 17.45 36.72 28.28
N VAL A 519 18.22 35.67 28.58
CA VAL A 519 19.54 35.44 28.00
C VAL A 519 19.47 35.29 26.48
N GLN A 520 18.49 34.56 25.96
CA GLN A 520 18.26 34.43 24.50
C GLN A 520 17.90 35.75 23.82
N ALA A 521 17.08 36.60 24.48
CA ALA A 521 16.74 37.93 23.99
C ALA A 521 17.97 38.86 23.92
N HIS A 522 19.00 38.57 24.70
CA HIS A 522 20.30 39.27 24.71
C HIS A 522 21.35 38.61 23.77
N GLY A 523 20.91 37.67 22.93
CA GLY A 523 21.80 36.93 22.00
C GLY A 523 22.73 35.94 22.67
N GLY A 524 22.52 35.65 23.97
CA GLY A 524 23.32 34.72 24.75
C GLY A 524 22.73 33.31 24.85
N GLN A 525 23.43 32.47 25.62
CA GLN A 525 23.03 31.12 25.93
C GLN A 525 23.15 30.84 27.42
N VAL A 526 22.21 30.07 27.98
CA VAL A 526 22.29 29.53 29.34
C VAL A 526 22.49 28.03 29.29
N SER A 527 23.37 27.51 30.15
CA SER A 527 23.67 26.10 30.30
C SER A 527 23.79 25.69 31.75
N VAL A 528 23.73 24.38 32.03
CA VAL A 528 23.96 23.82 33.35
C VAL A 528 24.92 22.63 33.23
N ASP A 529 25.81 22.53 34.17
CA ASP A 529 26.68 21.39 34.43
C ASP A 529 26.41 20.93 35.84
N SER A 530 25.90 19.71 36.04
CA SER A 530 25.43 19.25 37.32
C SER A 530 25.56 17.74 37.48
N THR A 531 25.91 17.33 38.70
CA THR A 531 25.95 15.91 39.06
C THR A 531 25.13 15.69 40.33
N PRO A 532 24.22 14.70 40.36
CA PRO A 532 23.44 14.40 41.55
C PRO A 532 24.30 14.22 42.79
N GLY A 533 23.95 14.93 43.88
CA GLY A 533 24.67 14.94 45.15
C GLY A 533 25.97 15.77 45.20
N GLN A 534 26.38 16.39 44.07
CA GLN A 534 27.59 17.23 44.02
C GLN A 534 27.30 18.72 43.77
N GLY A 535 26.06 19.06 43.43
CA GLY A 535 25.64 20.43 43.14
C GLY A 535 25.50 20.77 41.68
N SER A 536 25.36 22.02 41.36
CA SER A 536 25.13 22.53 40.00
C SER A 536 25.93 23.80 39.72
N LYS A 537 26.32 23.94 38.44
CA LYS A 537 26.93 25.15 37.89
C LYS A 537 26.06 25.67 36.74
N PHE A 538 25.42 26.77 36.94
CA PHE A 538 24.66 27.46 35.89
C PHE A 538 25.52 28.52 35.24
N THR A 539 25.62 28.52 33.91
CA THR A 539 26.43 29.46 33.14
C THR A 539 25.55 30.26 32.19
N ILE A 540 25.58 31.59 32.29
CA ILE A 540 25.06 32.54 31.31
C ILE A 540 26.24 33.01 30.47
N ALA A 541 26.19 32.79 29.14
CA ALA A 541 27.19 33.25 28.20
C ALA A 541 26.58 34.34 27.29
N LEU A 542 27.16 35.55 27.34
CA LEU A 542 26.72 36.70 26.54
C LEU A 542 27.80 37.05 25.50
N PRO A 543 27.48 37.20 24.21
CA PRO A 543 28.46 37.54 23.21
C PRO A 543 29.00 38.97 23.38
N VAL A 544 30.32 39.12 23.31
CA VAL A 544 30.95 40.43 23.22
C VAL A 544 30.88 40.83 21.73
N LYS A 545 30.09 41.85 21.39
CA LYS A 545 30.17 42.45 20.05
C LYS A 545 31.43 43.30 19.98
N ASP A 546 32.44 42.82 19.31
CA ASP A 546 33.60 43.65 18.99
C ASP A 546 33.13 44.87 18.17
N ALA A 547 33.64 46.05 18.47
CA ALA A 547 33.22 47.33 17.90
C ALA A 547 33.48 47.48 16.38
N GLN A 548 33.75 46.39 15.65
CA GLN A 548 34.12 46.45 14.23
C GLN A 548 32.99 46.18 13.24
N ASP A 549 31.81 45.72 13.66
CA ASP A 549 30.72 45.42 12.71
C ASP A 549 29.73 46.56 12.42
N GLY A 550 30.07 47.78 12.86
CA GLY A 550 29.19 48.97 12.70
C GLY A 550 29.50 49.84 11.47
N ALA A 551 30.48 49.50 10.61
CA ALA A 551 30.94 50.39 9.51
C ALA A 551 30.59 49.87 8.09
N GLY A 552 29.71 48.93 7.95
CA GLY A 552 29.45 48.25 6.67
C GLY A 552 28.00 48.20 6.17
N ALA A 553 27.12 49.10 6.60
CA ALA A 553 25.73 49.15 6.08
C ALA A 553 25.22 50.57 5.86
N SER A 554 25.91 51.30 4.98
CA SER A 554 25.33 52.48 4.29
C SER A 554 26.13 52.74 3.02
N ALA A 555 25.77 52.10 1.94
CA ALA A 555 25.96 52.50 0.54
C ALA A 555 24.80 51.89 -0.29
#